data_43722db1dd6ef752d312044b2baf7b9f
#
_entry.id   43722db1dd6ef752d312044b2baf7b9f
#
_cell.length_a   1.000
_cell.length_b   1.000
_cell.length_c   1.000
_cell.angle_alpha   90.00
_cell.angle_beta   90.00
_cell.angle_gamma   90.00
#
_symmetry.space_group_name_H-M   'P 1'
#
loop_
_entity.id
_entity.type
_entity.pdbx_description
1 polymer ?
#
loop_
_entity_poly.entity_id
_entity_poly.type
_entity_poly.pdbx_seq_one_letter_code
_entity_poly.pdbx_strand_id
1 'polypeptide(L)'
;MTTGPHEVLHPAHWAAARGYSNGMAARGRLVVTGGIIGWNADQVFETDDFAGQVAQALRSIVEVLACAGARPEHLVRLTWYVTDKREYLASLGALGAAYREIIGKHYPAMALVQVVALVEDRAKVEIEATAVVPD
;
A
#
# COMPACT_ATOMS: atom_id res chain seq x y z
N MET A 1 -11.03 -0.86 10.50
CA MET A 1 -11.67 -2.13 10.11
C MET A 1 -11.54 -2.33 8.61
N THR A 2 -11.14 -3.52 8.21
CA THR A 2 -11.02 -3.87 6.79
C THR A 2 -12.38 -4.22 6.21
N THR A 3 -12.69 -3.63 5.04
CA THR A 3 -13.85 -3.99 4.25
C THR A 3 -13.36 -4.71 2.99
N GLY A 4 -14.10 -5.67 2.49
CA GLY A 4 -13.73 -6.38 1.27
C GLY A 4 -14.06 -7.85 1.34
N PRO A 5 -13.84 -8.57 0.22
CA PRO A 5 -14.32 -9.93 0.07
C PRO A 5 -13.45 -11.00 0.72
N HIS A 6 -12.24 -10.63 1.18
CA HIS A 6 -11.27 -11.60 1.66
C HIS A 6 -11.33 -11.78 3.17
N GLU A 7 -10.89 -12.93 3.63
CA GLU A 7 -10.86 -13.25 5.05
C GLU A 7 -9.67 -12.60 5.74
N VAL A 8 -9.94 -11.87 6.84
CA VAL A 8 -8.90 -11.32 7.70
C VAL A 8 -8.54 -12.37 8.75
N LEU A 9 -7.26 -12.67 8.87
CA LEU A 9 -6.76 -13.65 9.83
C LEU A 9 -6.21 -12.91 11.05
N HIS A 10 -6.87 -13.12 12.20
CA HIS A 10 -6.50 -12.46 13.44
C HIS A 10 -6.75 -13.42 14.61
N PRO A 11 -5.70 -13.90 15.28
CA PRO A 11 -5.89 -14.75 16.46
C PRO A 11 -6.68 -13.99 17.52
N ALA A 12 -7.68 -14.66 18.10
CA ALA A 12 -8.65 -14.01 19.00
C ALA A 12 -8.00 -13.37 20.23
N HIS A 13 -6.85 -13.90 20.68
CA HIS A 13 -6.17 -13.40 21.88
C HIS A 13 -5.13 -12.32 21.60
N TRP A 14 -4.91 -11.96 20.33
CA TRP A 14 -3.98 -10.90 19.97
C TRP A 14 -4.64 -9.53 20.13
N ALA A 15 -3.81 -8.53 20.44
CA ALA A 15 -4.27 -7.15 20.42
C ALA A 15 -4.70 -6.76 19.00
N ALA A 16 -5.63 -5.82 18.89
CA ALA A 16 -6.14 -5.37 17.60
C ALA A 16 -5.03 -4.77 16.74
N ALA A 17 -5.00 -5.16 15.46
CA ALA A 17 -4.15 -4.53 14.47
C ALA A 17 -4.79 -3.21 14.03
N ARG A 18 -4.00 -2.15 13.87
CA ARG A 18 -4.49 -0.83 13.47
C ARG A 18 -3.78 -0.35 12.22
N GLY A 19 -4.54 -0.09 11.17
CA GLY A 19 -4.01 0.34 9.88
C GLY A 19 -3.37 -0.78 9.06
N TYR A 20 -3.52 -2.03 9.49
CA TYR A 20 -3.05 -3.22 8.78
C TYR A 20 -3.79 -4.45 9.29
N SER A 21 -3.65 -5.56 8.59
CA SER A 21 -4.10 -6.88 9.06
C SER A 21 -2.89 -7.77 9.32
N ASN A 22 -2.99 -8.67 10.30
CA ASN A 22 -1.90 -9.60 10.59
C ASN A 22 -1.76 -10.68 9.53
N GLY A 23 -2.86 -11.04 8.88
CA GLY A 23 -2.85 -11.99 7.78
C GLY A 23 -4.13 -11.91 7.00
N MET A 24 -4.13 -12.45 5.79
CA MET A 24 -5.32 -12.56 4.96
C MET A 24 -5.31 -13.86 4.19
N ALA A 25 -6.50 -14.39 3.94
CA ALA A 25 -6.72 -15.54 3.07
C ALA A 25 -7.67 -15.12 1.96
N ALA A 26 -7.39 -15.57 0.75
CA ALA A 26 -8.16 -15.18 -0.41
C ALA A 26 -8.20 -16.31 -1.44
N ARG A 27 -9.25 -16.31 -2.25
CA ARG A 27 -9.42 -17.24 -3.36
C ARG A 27 -9.76 -16.43 -4.60
N GLY A 28 -9.12 -16.76 -5.72
CA GLY A 28 -9.39 -16.11 -6.98
C GLY A 28 -8.15 -15.93 -7.84
N ARG A 29 -8.19 -14.93 -8.73
CA ARG A 29 -7.09 -14.64 -9.65
C ARG A 29 -6.06 -13.72 -9.00
N LEU A 30 -4.81 -14.16 -8.98
CA LEU A 30 -3.69 -13.41 -8.40
C LEU A 30 -3.28 -12.27 -9.33
N VAL A 31 -3.12 -11.08 -8.76
CA VAL A 31 -2.62 -9.87 -9.46
C VAL A 31 -1.51 -9.27 -8.62
N VAL A 32 -0.35 -9.04 -9.21
CA VAL A 32 0.78 -8.43 -8.49
C VAL A 32 1.27 -7.21 -9.23
N THR A 33 1.75 -6.21 -8.48
CA THR A 33 2.47 -5.09 -9.08
C THR A 33 3.96 -5.27 -8.86
N GLY A 34 4.77 -4.60 -9.68
CA GLY A 34 6.16 -4.37 -9.35
C GLY A 34 6.28 -3.36 -8.22
N GLY A 35 7.49 -2.97 -7.87
CA GLY A 35 7.71 -1.87 -6.93
C GLY A 35 7.33 -0.55 -7.57
N ILE A 36 6.44 0.18 -6.92
CA ILE A 36 5.89 1.44 -7.42
C ILE A 36 6.40 2.57 -6.53
N ILE A 37 7.06 3.55 -7.13
CA ILE A 37 7.54 4.74 -6.41
C ILE A 37 6.62 5.94 -6.66
N GLY A 38 6.89 7.06 -6.00
CA GLY A 38 6.00 8.21 -5.99
C GLY A 38 6.16 9.17 -7.16
N TRP A 39 6.48 8.67 -8.35
CA TRP A 39 6.50 9.52 -9.55
C TRP A 39 5.19 9.36 -10.36
N ASN A 40 4.95 10.32 -11.28
CA ASN A 40 3.75 10.31 -12.10
C ASN A 40 3.89 9.39 -13.32
N ALA A 41 2.90 9.39 -14.20
CA ALA A 41 2.87 8.54 -15.39
C ALA A 41 4.04 8.81 -16.35
N ASP A 42 4.63 9.99 -16.28
CA ASP A 42 5.78 10.37 -17.11
C ASP A 42 7.12 10.13 -16.41
N GLN A 43 7.09 9.42 -15.29
CA GLN A 43 8.27 9.15 -14.45
C GLN A 43 8.92 10.43 -13.91
N VAL A 44 8.09 11.39 -13.52
CA VAL A 44 8.51 12.66 -12.94
C VAL A 44 7.98 12.77 -11.52
N PHE A 45 8.87 13.12 -10.57
CA PHE A 45 8.45 13.41 -9.20
C PHE A 45 7.88 14.83 -9.14
N GLU A 46 6.62 14.93 -8.73
CA GLU A 46 5.94 16.22 -8.58
C GLU A 46 6.19 16.83 -7.21
N THR A 47 6.68 16.04 -6.24
CA THR A 47 6.93 16.50 -4.88
C THR A 47 8.06 15.72 -4.22
N ASP A 48 8.75 16.36 -3.29
CA ASP A 48 9.70 15.70 -2.39
C ASP A 48 9.07 15.45 -1.01
N ASP A 49 7.78 15.79 -0.82
CA ASP A 49 7.06 15.50 0.41
C ASP A 49 6.78 13.99 0.51
N PHE A 50 7.10 13.41 1.67
CA PHE A 50 6.96 11.97 1.86
C PHE A 50 5.51 11.51 1.66
N ALA A 51 4.56 12.15 2.35
CA ALA A 51 3.15 11.78 2.23
C ALA A 51 2.62 11.98 0.81
N GLY A 52 3.10 13.02 0.12
CA GLY A 52 2.75 13.27 -1.28
C GLY A 52 3.24 12.15 -2.19
N GLN A 53 4.46 11.65 -1.97
CA GLN A 53 4.98 10.52 -2.74
C GLN A 53 4.21 9.24 -2.44
N VAL A 54 3.83 8.99 -1.18
CA VAL A 54 2.99 7.84 -0.83
C VAL A 54 1.65 7.91 -1.55
N ALA A 55 0.99 9.06 -1.52
CA ALA A 55 -0.30 9.24 -2.21
C ALA A 55 -0.17 8.93 -3.71
N GLN A 56 0.89 9.43 -4.35
CA GLN A 56 1.12 9.16 -5.77
C GLN A 56 1.37 7.68 -6.02
N ALA A 57 2.19 7.02 -5.20
CA ALA A 57 2.44 5.58 -5.34
C ALA A 57 1.16 4.77 -5.20
N LEU A 58 0.32 5.10 -4.22
CA LEU A 58 -0.96 4.40 -4.02
C LEU A 58 -1.90 4.61 -5.21
N ARG A 59 -2.00 5.84 -5.76
CA ARG A 59 -2.80 6.09 -6.96
C ARG A 59 -2.30 5.28 -8.15
N SER A 60 -0.99 5.20 -8.31
CA SER A 60 -0.39 4.41 -9.39
C SER A 60 -0.68 2.92 -9.23
N ILE A 61 -0.64 2.40 -8.00
CA ILE A 61 -1.01 1.01 -7.72
C ILE A 61 -2.46 0.75 -8.13
N VAL A 62 -3.38 1.66 -7.78
CA VAL A 62 -4.80 1.52 -8.15
C VAL A 62 -4.95 1.46 -9.67
N GLU A 63 -4.21 2.28 -10.40
CA GLU A 63 -4.23 2.25 -11.87
C GLU A 63 -3.71 0.93 -12.45
N VAL A 64 -2.62 0.39 -11.89
CA VAL A 64 -2.09 -0.90 -12.34
C VAL A 64 -3.07 -2.03 -12.05
N LEU A 65 -3.67 -2.03 -10.86
CA LEU A 65 -4.67 -3.03 -10.50
C LEU A 65 -5.87 -2.99 -11.45
N ALA A 66 -6.31 -1.79 -11.83
CA ALA A 66 -7.45 -1.61 -12.73
C ALA A 66 -7.21 -2.24 -14.10
N CYS A 67 -5.97 -2.33 -14.56
CA CYS A 67 -5.64 -3.01 -15.82
C CYS A 67 -6.05 -4.49 -15.81
N ALA A 68 -6.13 -5.10 -14.64
CA ALA A 68 -6.55 -6.51 -14.46
C ALA A 68 -7.98 -6.62 -13.95
N GLY A 69 -8.72 -5.52 -13.87
CA GLY A 69 -10.05 -5.50 -13.29
C GLY A 69 -10.04 -5.65 -11.77
N ALA A 70 -8.90 -5.45 -11.14
CA ALA A 70 -8.79 -5.50 -9.68
C ALA A 70 -9.05 -4.12 -9.08
N ARG A 71 -9.56 -4.11 -7.85
CA ARG A 71 -9.90 -2.90 -7.10
C ARG A 71 -9.16 -2.90 -5.76
N PRO A 72 -9.10 -1.76 -5.07
CA PRO A 72 -8.40 -1.70 -3.78
C PRO A 72 -8.85 -2.73 -2.75
N GLU A 73 -10.14 -3.04 -2.67
CA GLU A 73 -10.65 -4.04 -1.74
C GLU A 73 -10.19 -5.47 -2.05
N HIS A 74 -9.59 -5.70 -3.20
CA HIS A 74 -9.00 -6.99 -3.55
C HIS A 74 -7.57 -7.17 -3.02
N LEU A 75 -6.96 -6.12 -2.49
CA LEU A 75 -5.60 -6.18 -1.95
C LEU A 75 -5.50 -7.18 -0.81
N VAL A 76 -4.45 -8.00 -0.83
CA VAL A 76 -4.13 -8.94 0.26
C VAL A 76 -2.80 -8.62 0.92
N ARG A 77 -1.91 -7.88 0.25
CA ARG A 77 -0.61 -7.48 0.79
C ARG A 77 -0.14 -6.18 0.18
N LEU A 78 0.41 -5.33 1.04
CA LEU A 78 1.23 -4.19 0.65
C LEU A 78 2.56 -4.29 1.40
N THR A 79 3.66 -4.14 0.69
CA THR A 79 4.98 -4.02 1.30
C THR A 79 5.55 -2.66 0.97
N TRP A 80 5.95 -1.93 2.00
CA TRP A 80 6.45 -0.57 1.90
C TRP A 80 7.93 -0.54 2.23
N TYR A 81 8.71 0.06 1.35
CA TYR A 81 10.13 0.31 1.57
C TYR A 81 10.30 1.82 1.67
N VAL A 82 10.82 2.30 2.80
CA VAL A 82 11.00 3.75 3.03
C VAL A 82 12.47 4.03 3.31
N THR A 83 12.94 5.20 2.90
CA THR A 83 14.35 5.58 3.09
C THR A 83 14.60 6.23 4.45
N ASP A 84 13.54 6.73 5.11
CA ASP A 84 13.65 7.31 6.46
C ASP A 84 12.34 7.07 7.22
N LYS A 85 12.37 6.13 8.17
CA LYS A 85 11.18 5.82 8.98
C LYS A 85 10.70 6.99 9.81
N ARG A 86 11.57 7.96 10.11
CA ARG A 86 11.18 9.15 10.87
C ARG A 86 10.23 10.03 10.07
N GLU A 87 10.42 10.12 8.75
CA GLU A 87 9.47 10.82 7.89
C GLU A 87 8.11 10.14 7.91
N TYR A 88 8.10 8.80 7.86
CA TYR A 88 6.87 8.03 7.97
C TYR A 88 6.18 8.31 9.30
N LEU A 89 6.90 8.18 10.42
CA LEU A 89 6.31 8.36 11.75
C LEU A 89 5.82 9.80 11.97
N ALA A 90 6.46 10.78 11.35
CA ALA A 90 6.06 12.20 11.43
C ALA A 90 4.85 12.51 10.55
N SER A 91 4.43 11.61 9.65
CA SER A 91 3.41 11.88 8.64
C SER A 91 2.14 11.05 8.81
N LEU A 92 1.95 10.39 9.97
CA LEU A 92 0.87 9.39 10.14
C LEU A 92 -0.52 9.96 9.83
N GLY A 93 -0.80 11.20 10.23
CA GLY A 93 -2.10 11.82 9.95
C GLY A 93 -2.35 11.99 8.45
N ALA A 94 -1.37 12.56 7.75
CA ALA A 94 -1.48 12.78 6.29
C ALA A 94 -1.52 11.45 5.54
N LEU A 95 -0.75 10.47 5.98
CA LEU A 95 -0.76 9.13 5.38
C LEU A 95 -2.10 8.45 5.54
N GLY A 96 -2.69 8.50 6.74
CA GLY A 96 -4.00 7.93 7.00
C GLY A 96 -5.09 8.57 6.14
N ALA A 97 -5.05 9.90 5.97
CA ALA A 97 -6.00 10.62 5.14
C ALA A 97 -5.86 10.21 3.66
N ALA A 98 -4.63 10.18 3.14
CA ALA A 98 -4.37 9.78 1.75
C ALA A 98 -4.79 8.33 1.50
N TYR A 99 -4.45 7.44 2.44
CA TYR A 99 -4.81 6.03 2.32
C TYR A 99 -6.33 5.84 2.24
N ARG A 100 -7.06 6.48 3.16
CA ARG A 100 -8.52 6.36 3.16
C ARG A 100 -9.16 6.92 1.89
N GLU A 101 -8.60 7.99 1.33
CA GLU A 101 -9.10 8.59 0.11
C GLU A 101 -8.85 7.69 -1.11
N ILE A 102 -7.67 7.07 -1.20
CA ILE A 102 -7.23 6.35 -2.40
C ILE A 102 -7.60 4.87 -2.34
N ILE A 103 -7.32 4.21 -1.22
CA ILE A 103 -7.57 2.78 -1.02
C ILE A 103 -8.93 2.55 -0.34
N GLY A 104 -9.31 3.40 0.59
CA GLY A 104 -10.50 3.22 1.39
C GLY A 104 -10.21 2.51 2.71
N LYS A 105 -11.26 2.05 3.38
CA LYS A 105 -11.15 1.38 4.68
C LYS A 105 -10.82 -0.11 4.51
N HIS A 106 -9.80 -0.38 3.74
CA HIS A 106 -9.33 -1.74 3.50
C HIS A 106 -7.84 -1.81 3.86
N TYR A 107 -7.52 -2.63 4.85
CA TYR A 107 -6.18 -2.72 5.41
C TYR A 107 -5.67 -4.15 5.27
N PRO A 108 -5.00 -4.46 4.14
CA PRO A 108 -4.48 -5.82 3.93
C PRO A 108 -3.31 -6.12 4.86
N ALA A 109 -2.77 -7.31 4.75
CA ALA A 109 -1.52 -7.65 5.41
C ALA A 109 -0.44 -6.69 4.92
N MET A 110 0.37 -6.13 5.83
CA MET A 110 1.36 -5.12 5.49
C MET A 110 2.67 -5.37 6.20
N ALA A 111 3.75 -5.00 5.53
CA ALA A 111 5.05 -4.81 6.14
C ALA A 111 5.56 -3.44 5.70
N LEU A 112 6.27 -2.74 6.59
CA LEU A 112 6.94 -1.49 6.27
C LEU A 112 8.33 -1.56 6.86
N VAL A 113 9.34 -1.39 6.02
CA VAL A 113 10.74 -1.46 6.43
C VAL A 113 11.53 -0.27 5.90
N GLN A 114 12.52 0.16 6.67
CA GLN A 114 13.46 1.15 6.19
C GLN A 114 14.58 0.45 5.43
N VAL A 115 14.93 1.02 4.28
CA VAL A 115 16.04 0.53 3.45
C VAL A 115 17.11 1.63 3.35
N VAL A 116 18.32 1.24 3.01
CA VAL A 116 19.45 2.20 2.93
C VAL A 116 19.30 3.17 1.77
N ALA A 117 18.66 2.76 0.66
CA ALA A 117 18.40 3.61 -0.49
C ALA A 117 17.39 2.92 -1.41
N LEU A 118 16.72 3.71 -2.21
CA LEU A 118 15.96 3.24 -3.36
C LEU A 118 16.75 3.56 -4.62
N VAL A 119 16.40 2.90 -5.73
CA VAL A 119 17.20 3.05 -6.98
C VAL A 119 17.14 4.49 -7.50
N GLU A 120 15.96 5.12 -7.45
CA GLU A 120 15.82 6.52 -7.85
C GLU A 120 16.13 7.43 -6.67
N ASP A 121 17.07 8.35 -6.84
CA ASP A 121 17.58 9.21 -5.75
C ASP A 121 16.48 10.03 -5.06
N ARG A 122 15.48 10.49 -5.81
CA ARG A 122 14.38 11.29 -5.25
C ARG A 122 13.30 10.45 -4.59
N ALA A 123 13.29 9.14 -4.80
CA ALA A 123 12.25 8.29 -4.22
C ALA A 123 12.45 8.16 -2.72
N LYS A 124 11.40 8.40 -1.95
CA LYS A 124 11.35 8.24 -0.50
C LYS A 124 10.59 7.02 -0.07
N VAL A 125 9.82 6.44 -0.98
CA VAL A 125 8.98 5.27 -0.73
C VAL A 125 8.86 4.44 -2.00
N GLU A 126 8.81 3.13 -1.81
CA GLU A 126 8.46 2.18 -2.86
C GLU A 126 7.47 1.20 -2.26
N ILE A 127 6.38 0.92 -2.98
CA ILE A 127 5.32 0.04 -2.49
C ILE A 127 5.05 -1.02 -3.55
N GLU A 128 4.99 -2.28 -3.12
CA GLU A 128 4.54 -3.37 -3.99
C GLU A 128 3.25 -3.94 -3.44
N ALA A 129 2.37 -4.40 -4.32
CA ALA A 129 1.03 -4.83 -3.97
C ALA A 129 0.72 -6.20 -4.55
N THR A 130 -0.03 -6.97 -3.78
CA THR A 130 -0.62 -8.24 -4.20
C THR A 130 -2.13 -8.16 -3.98
N ALA A 131 -2.90 -8.49 -5.00
CA ALA A 131 -4.34 -8.53 -4.94
C ALA A 131 -4.84 -9.88 -5.43
N VAL A 132 -6.04 -10.25 -5.01
CA VAL A 132 -6.74 -11.44 -5.49
C VAL A 132 -8.14 -11.01 -5.90
N VAL A 133 -8.46 -11.20 -7.18
CA VAL A 133 -9.80 -10.90 -7.70
C VAL A 133 -10.65 -12.15 -7.48
N PRO A 134 -11.75 -12.05 -6.71
CA PRO A 134 -12.60 -13.22 -6.43
C PRO A 134 -13.17 -13.83 -7.71
N ASP A 135 -13.39 -15.14 -7.66
CA ASP A 135 -14.05 -15.87 -8.74
C ASP A 135 -15.47 -15.41 -8.98
#